data_e60e7ffdb7255ee12d21bf86bb417816
#
_entry.id   e60e7ffdb7255ee12d21bf86bb417816
#
_cell.length_a   1.000
_cell.length_b   1.000
_cell.length_c   1.000
_cell.angle_alpha   90.00
_cell.angle_beta   90.00
_cell.angle_gamma   90.00
#
_symmetry.space_group_name_H-M   'P 1'
#
loop_
_entity.id
_entity.type
_entity.pdbx_description
1 polymer ?
#
loop_
_entity_poly.entity_id
_entity_poly.type
_entity_poly.pdbx_seq_one_letter_code
_entity_poly.pdbx_strand_id
1 'polypeptide(L)'
;MPHRYVFVLTNLCNLDCSFCFQDRDRRDDAMTTDDWLKVVDQLPEYARVTFTGGEPLAFKDFEVIVNAVAKKHDCNMITNGLLLSEKKIDFILSKKNFKVLSISIDDIGNLNRDVKPRQWEKLVSQINYFHKRKAELNSDCVLDIKTVVLDKNAKDLLTIHKYSVETLGANTHAFQFLKGSHLQHSDKMHDMVEMYATSHAPTYEHFDVILEQLELVRQYNQHSPCNAFVHPKICDLSSADPIPKVSYINSERFRPKDFQACKFPWSSVHINVDGNLFPCIAVSMGNVKNTALEDIITGELFTEFKDALSKHLVEGCNRCGWIRPNPKLNIIDSITLK
;
A
#
# COMPACT_ATOMS: atom_id res chain seq x y z
N MET A 1 -16.84 3.72 -13.38
CA MET A 1 -15.35 3.65 -13.38
C MET A 1 -14.84 3.87 -11.94
N PRO A 2 -13.81 3.12 -11.48
CA PRO A 2 -13.12 3.40 -10.21
C PRO A 2 -12.52 4.80 -10.18
N HIS A 3 -12.23 5.31 -8.99
CA HIS A 3 -11.54 6.59 -8.88
C HIS A 3 -10.06 6.44 -8.48
N ARG A 4 -9.60 5.25 -8.05
CA ARG A 4 -8.19 4.99 -7.76
C ARG A 4 -7.62 3.96 -8.73
N TYR A 5 -6.54 4.34 -9.38
CA TYR A 5 -5.76 3.49 -10.28
C TYR A 5 -4.35 3.32 -9.73
N VAL A 6 -3.93 2.08 -9.51
CA VAL A 6 -2.59 1.75 -9.04
C VAL A 6 -1.77 1.27 -10.23
N PHE A 7 -0.75 2.02 -10.60
CA PHE A 7 0.16 1.67 -11.69
C PHE A 7 1.38 0.95 -11.14
N VAL A 8 1.48 -0.35 -11.43
CA VAL A 8 2.67 -1.16 -11.15
C VAL A 8 3.63 -0.98 -12.32
N LEU A 9 4.40 0.13 -12.30
CA LEU A 9 5.18 0.59 -13.45
C LEU A 9 6.27 -0.38 -13.89
N THR A 10 6.83 -1.11 -12.94
CA THR A 10 7.92 -2.06 -13.17
C THR A 10 7.95 -3.10 -12.05
N ASN A 11 8.43 -4.29 -12.35
CA ASN A 11 8.77 -5.30 -11.33
C ASN A 11 10.25 -5.26 -10.91
N LEU A 12 11.07 -4.38 -11.53
CA LEU A 12 12.44 -4.17 -11.10
C LEU A 12 12.47 -3.42 -9.76
N CYS A 13 13.32 -3.89 -8.85
CA CYS A 13 13.58 -3.25 -7.58
C CYS A 13 15.08 -3.30 -7.26
N ASN A 14 15.57 -2.27 -6.59
CA ASN A 14 16.94 -2.20 -6.09
C ASN A 14 17.10 -2.80 -4.69
N LEU A 15 16.05 -3.41 -4.14
CA LEU A 15 16.03 -4.17 -2.89
C LEU A 15 15.45 -5.57 -3.08
N ASP A 16 15.78 -6.48 -2.16
CA ASP A 16 15.29 -7.86 -2.16
C ASP A 16 14.68 -8.24 -0.78
N CYS A 17 13.62 -7.53 -0.39
CA CYS A 17 12.98 -7.72 0.90
C CYS A 17 12.31 -9.10 0.99
N SER A 18 12.63 -9.88 2.02
CA SER A 18 12.10 -11.25 2.22
C SER A 18 10.57 -11.32 2.43
N PHE A 19 9.94 -10.21 2.81
CA PHE A 19 8.49 -10.10 3.03
C PHE A 19 7.75 -9.42 1.87
N CYS A 20 8.44 -9.20 0.73
CA CYS A 20 7.81 -8.58 -0.43
C CYS A 20 6.69 -9.48 -0.98
N PHE A 21 5.54 -8.88 -1.29
CA PHE A 21 4.42 -9.60 -1.86
C PHE A 21 4.47 -9.72 -3.39
N GLN A 22 5.51 -9.17 -4.03
CA GLN A 22 5.76 -9.27 -5.47
C GLN A 22 6.82 -10.32 -5.76
N ASP A 23 6.60 -11.14 -6.79
CA ASP A 23 7.56 -12.15 -7.25
C ASP A 23 8.75 -11.49 -7.96
N ARG A 24 8.51 -10.36 -8.64
CA ARG A 24 9.55 -9.55 -9.32
C ARG A 24 10.27 -10.31 -10.43
N ASP A 25 9.64 -11.32 -10.99
CA ASP A 25 10.16 -12.04 -12.15
C ASP A 25 10.33 -11.07 -13.33
N ARG A 26 11.48 -11.13 -13.99
CA ARG A 26 11.73 -10.32 -15.17
C ARG A 26 10.72 -10.67 -16.27
N ARG A 27 10.12 -9.65 -16.88
CA ARG A 27 9.07 -9.81 -17.89
C ARG A 27 9.49 -9.17 -19.21
N ASP A 28 9.41 -9.96 -20.27
CA ASP A 28 9.65 -9.47 -21.64
C ASP A 28 8.41 -8.78 -22.23
N ASP A 29 7.24 -8.99 -21.61
CA ASP A 29 5.94 -8.43 -21.99
C ASP A 29 5.57 -7.14 -21.24
N ALA A 30 6.52 -6.52 -20.56
CA ALA A 30 6.30 -5.29 -19.80
C ALA A 30 5.75 -4.16 -20.68
N MET A 31 4.84 -3.36 -20.12
CA MET A 31 4.30 -2.17 -20.78
C MET A 31 5.39 -1.15 -21.10
N THR A 32 5.32 -0.63 -22.30
CA THR A 32 6.14 0.51 -22.74
C THR A 32 5.63 1.83 -22.18
N THR A 33 6.41 2.88 -22.30
CA THR A 33 5.96 4.25 -21.97
C THR A 33 4.71 4.64 -22.74
N ASP A 34 4.64 4.29 -24.03
CA ASP A 34 3.48 4.60 -24.89
C ASP A 34 2.21 3.83 -24.42
N ASP A 35 2.37 2.59 -23.96
CA ASP A 35 1.23 1.84 -23.43
C ASP A 35 0.68 2.50 -22.15
N TRP A 36 1.57 2.94 -21.25
CA TRP A 36 1.15 3.68 -20.07
C TRP A 36 0.47 5.01 -20.41
N LEU A 37 0.98 5.75 -21.42
CA LEU A 37 0.36 6.99 -21.87
C LEU A 37 -1.05 6.76 -22.43
N LYS A 38 -1.26 5.69 -23.21
CA LYS A 38 -2.60 5.30 -23.70
C LYS A 38 -3.57 4.99 -22.54
N VAL A 39 -3.08 4.40 -21.46
CA VAL A 39 -3.89 4.18 -20.25
C VAL A 39 -4.25 5.52 -19.59
N VAL A 40 -3.29 6.42 -19.45
CA VAL A 40 -3.52 7.76 -18.86
C VAL A 40 -4.61 8.53 -19.62
N ASP A 41 -4.63 8.44 -20.95
CA ASP A 41 -5.62 9.11 -21.79
C ASP A 41 -7.05 8.56 -21.61
N GLN A 42 -7.20 7.33 -21.10
CA GLN A 42 -8.48 6.67 -20.82
C GLN A 42 -8.99 6.88 -19.39
N LEU A 43 -8.20 7.52 -18.52
CA LEU A 43 -8.62 7.75 -17.13
C LEU A 43 -9.77 8.76 -17.05
N PRO A 44 -10.80 8.50 -16.21
CA PRO A 44 -11.85 9.48 -15.96
C PRO A 44 -11.27 10.72 -15.24
N GLU A 45 -11.85 11.89 -15.46
CA GLU A 45 -11.36 13.17 -14.91
C GLU A 45 -11.14 13.15 -13.39
N TYR A 46 -11.97 12.43 -12.66
CA TYR A 46 -11.89 12.28 -11.20
C TYR A 46 -10.89 11.21 -10.73
N ALA A 47 -10.15 10.59 -11.65
CA ALA A 47 -9.19 9.55 -11.29
C ALA A 47 -8.05 10.09 -10.44
N ARG A 48 -7.59 9.25 -9.51
CA ARG A 48 -6.33 9.42 -8.78
C ARG A 48 -5.41 8.25 -9.07
N VAL A 49 -4.14 8.53 -9.35
CA VAL A 49 -3.14 7.51 -9.67
C VAL A 49 -2.17 7.29 -8.52
N THR A 50 -1.91 6.03 -8.18
CA THR A 50 -0.84 5.63 -7.26
C THR A 50 0.25 4.95 -8.05
N PHE A 51 1.45 5.51 -8.08
CA PHE A 51 2.60 4.87 -8.68
C PHE A 51 3.25 3.90 -7.69
N THR A 52 3.48 2.69 -8.14
CA THR A 52 4.15 1.62 -7.40
C THR A 52 4.87 0.68 -8.38
N GLY A 53 5.33 -0.44 -7.90
CA GLY A 53 6.02 -1.46 -8.69
C GLY A 53 6.89 -2.32 -7.80
N GLY A 54 7.98 -2.84 -8.31
CA GLY A 54 9.13 -3.18 -7.49
C GLY A 54 9.64 -1.89 -6.85
N GLU A 55 10.30 -1.03 -7.64
CA GLU A 55 10.60 0.35 -7.25
C GLU A 55 10.22 1.28 -8.42
N PRO A 56 9.20 2.15 -8.25
CA PRO A 56 8.71 2.98 -9.36
C PRO A 56 9.78 3.92 -9.93
N LEU A 57 10.73 4.38 -9.11
CA LEU A 57 11.84 5.23 -9.54
C LEU A 57 12.90 4.49 -10.38
N ALA A 58 12.81 3.16 -10.49
CA ALA A 58 13.63 2.35 -11.41
C ALA A 58 13.03 2.29 -12.82
N PHE A 59 11.76 2.71 -13.01
CA PHE A 59 11.17 2.81 -14.32
C PHE A 59 11.84 3.94 -15.12
N LYS A 60 12.37 3.62 -16.30
CA LYS A 60 13.22 4.53 -17.09
C LYS A 60 12.55 5.88 -17.36
N ASP A 61 11.29 5.86 -17.76
CA ASP A 61 10.54 7.04 -18.18
C ASP A 61 9.52 7.49 -17.11
N PHE A 62 9.86 7.27 -15.82
CA PHE A 62 9.01 7.64 -14.69
C PHE A 62 8.51 9.09 -14.77
N GLU A 63 9.43 10.04 -15.07
CA GLU A 63 9.09 11.46 -15.17
C GLU A 63 8.09 11.76 -16.29
N VAL A 64 8.14 11.01 -17.40
CA VAL A 64 7.19 11.14 -18.52
C VAL A 64 5.80 10.77 -18.09
N ILE A 65 5.65 9.61 -17.42
CA ILE A 65 4.33 9.13 -16.95
C ILE A 65 3.77 10.06 -15.89
N VAL A 66 4.58 10.45 -14.90
CA VAL A 66 4.14 11.40 -13.85
C VAL A 66 3.70 12.74 -14.47
N ASN A 67 4.43 13.25 -15.46
CA ASN A 67 4.03 14.47 -16.17
C ASN A 67 2.66 14.33 -16.85
N ALA A 68 2.41 13.21 -17.52
CA ALA A 68 1.13 12.95 -18.17
C ALA A 68 -0.02 12.89 -17.17
N VAL A 69 0.14 12.12 -16.10
CA VAL A 69 -0.86 11.97 -15.03
C VAL A 69 -1.12 13.29 -14.31
N ALA A 70 -0.06 13.96 -13.84
CA ALA A 70 -0.17 15.15 -13.00
C ALA A 70 -0.74 16.39 -13.73
N LYS A 71 -0.91 16.35 -15.06
CA LYS A 71 -1.62 17.40 -15.81
C LYS A 71 -3.11 17.47 -15.47
N LYS A 72 -3.75 16.33 -15.16
CA LYS A 72 -5.20 16.24 -14.99
C LYS A 72 -5.61 15.55 -13.68
N HIS A 73 -4.77 14.68 -13.11
CA HIS A 73 -5.12 13.78 -12.04
C HIS A 73 -4.22 13.97 -10.83
N ASP A 74 -4.79 13.90 -9.64
CA ASP A 74 -4.00 13.77 -8.42
C ASP A 74 -3.23 12.44 -8.44
N CYS A 75 -1.99 12.48 -8.00
CA CYS A 75 -1.16 11.29 -7.94
C CYS A 75 -0.32 11.22 -6.66
N ASN A 76 0.08 10.01 -6.33
CA ASN A 76 0.98 9.69 -5.23
C ASN A 76 1.91 8.53 -5.62
N MET A 77 3.00 8.38 -4.88
CA MET A 77 3.97 7.32 -5.12
C MET A 77 4.29 6.57 -3.83
N ILE A 78 4.48 5.25 -3.95
CA ILE A 78 5.04 4.41 -2.89
C ILE A 78 6.41 3.94 -3.36
N THR A 79 7.46 4.27 -2.59
CA THR A 79 8.87 4.01 -2.92
C THR A 79 9.65 3.55 -1.70
N ASN A 80 10.74 2.80 -1.91
CA ASN A 80 11.73 2.57 -0.86
C ASN A 80 12.64 3.79 -0.61
N GLY A 81 12.57 4.80 -1.47
CA GLY A 81 13.25 6.08 -1.37
C GLY A 81 14.73 6.09 -1.75
N LEU A 82 15.39 4.95 -1.93
CA LEU A 82 16.84 4.89 -2.17
C LEU A 82 17.28 5.45 -3.53
N LEU A 83 16.36 5.53 -4.49
CA LEU A 83 16.60 6.14 -5.80
C LEU A 83 16.16 7.61 -5.86
N LEU A 84 15.70 8.19 -4.75
CA LEU A 84 15.45 9.63 -4.66
C LEU A 84 16.76 10.41 -4.84
N SER A 85 16.65 11.55 -5.49
CA SER A 85 17.69 12.55 -5.64
C SER A 85 17.07 13.94 -5.59
N GLU A 86 17.86 14.97 -5.34
CA GLU A 86 17.37 16.36 -5.35
C GLU A 86 16.61 16.68 -6.64
N LYS A 87 17.14 16.29 -7.80
CA LYS A 87 16.46 16.48 -9.09
C LYS A 87 15.07 15.82 -9.13
N LYS A 88 14.95 14.58 -8.65
CA LYS A 88 13.65 13.86 -8.61
C LYS A 88 12.69 14.50 -7.61
N ILE A 89 13.18 14.96 -6.48
CA ILE A 89 12.40 15.68 -5.47
C ILE A 89 11.88 17.00 -6.04
N ASP A 90 12.74 17.80 -6.68
CA ASP A 90 12.35 19.05 -7.35
C ASP A 90 11.29 18.79 -8.43
N PHE A 91 11.48 17.74 -9.22
CA PHE A 91 10.52 17.34 -10.25
C PHE A 91 9.15 17.00 -9.61
N ILE A 92 9.11 16.15 -8.58
CA ILE A 92 7.88 15.75 -7.88
C ILE A 92 7.19 16.99 -7.30
N LEU A 93 7.91 17.82 -6.55
CA LEU A 93 7.37 19.00 -5.88
C LEU A 93 6.92 20.11 -6.84
N SER A 94 7.44 20.13 -8.07
CA SER A 94 6.96 21.04 -9.13
C SER A 94 5.58 20.69 -9.66
N LYS A 95 5.04 19.50 -9.34
CA LYS A 95 3.73 19.03 -9.81
C LYS A 95 2.66 19.32 -8.78
N LYS A 96 1.78 20.30 -9.04
CA LYS A 96 0.67 20.68 -8.14
C LYS A 96 -0.22 19.47 -7.76
N ASN A 97 -0.40 18.52 -8.67
CA ASN A 97 -1.23 17.35 -8.47
C ASN A 97 -0.47 16.12 -7.90
N PHE A 98 0.82 16.27 -7.58
CA PHE A 98 1.53 15.23 -6.83
C PHE A 98 1.32 15.46 -5.33
N LYS A 99 0.46 14.65 -4.72
CA LYS A 99 -0.09 14.93 -3.37
C LYS A 99 0.63 14.20 -2.25
N VAL A 100 1.15 12.99 -2.50
CA VAL A 100 1.73 12.17 -1.42
C VAL A 100 2.99 11.46 -1.91
N LEU A 101 4.08 11.65 -1.20
CA LEU A 101 5.29 10.84 -1.28
C LEU A 101 5.29 9.86 -0.11
N SER A 102 5.02 8.57 -0.38
CA SER A 102 5.07 7.51 0.64
C SER A 102 6.42 6.81 0.59
N ILE A 103 7.14 6.80 1.71
CA ILE A 103 8.44 6.13 1.84
C ILE A 103 8.29 4.92 2.78
N SER A 104 8.83 3.78 2.35
CA SER A 104 8.78 2.53 3.12
C SER A 104 9.94 2.46 4.11
N ILE A 105 9.64 2.48 5.41
CA ILE A 105 10.61 2.41 6.52
C ILE A 105 10.07 1.46 7.58
N ASP A 106 10.75 0.32 7.78
CA ASP A 106 10.31 -0.72 8.71
C ASP A 106 11.07 -0.74 10.05
N ASP A 107 12.19 -0.03 10.11
CA ASP A 107 12.98 0.22 11.32
C ASP A 107 13.91 1.41 11.12
N ILE A 108 14.54 1.89 12.20
CA ILE A 108 15.55 2.95 12.12
C ILE A 108 16.82 2.36 11.52
N GLY A 109 17.24 2.88 10.37
CA GLY A 109 18.32 2.29 9.57
C GLY A 109 17.78 1.44 8.42
N ASN A 110 16.51 1.06 8.46
CA ASN A 110 15.81 0.24 7.47
C ASN A 110 16.51 -1.11 7.21
N LEU A 111 17.03 -1.70 8.29
CA LEU A 111 17.81 -2.94 8.27
C LEU A 111 16.97 -4.14 7.84
N ASN A 112 15.66 -4.14 8.17
CA ASN A 112 14.71 -5.16 7.74
C ASN A 112 14.55 -5.23 6.22
N ARG A 113 15.03 -4.19 5.50
CA ARG A 113 15.10 -4.12 4.03
C ARG A 113 16.51 -4.25 3.48
N ASP A 114 17.47 -4.67 4.29
CA ASP A 114 18.91 -4.80 3.94
C ASP A 114 19.53 -3.47 3.42
N VAL A 115 19.03 -2.34 3.89
CA VAL A 115 19.57 -1.02 3.55
C VAL A 115 20.91 -0.82 4.27
N LYS A 116 21.94 -0.41 3.51
CA LYS A 116 23.26 -0.14 4.07
C LYS A 116 23.29 1.21 4.80
N PRO A 117 24.12 1.38 5.85
CA PRO A 117 24.17 2.63 6.63
C PRO A 117 24.31 3.90 5.76
N ARG A 118 25.21 3.90 4.78
CA ARG A 118 25.39 5.02 3.85
C ARG A 118 24.15 5.30 2.99
N GLN A 119 23.39 4.28 2.61
CA GLN A 119 22.15 4.44 1.86
C GLN A 119 21.05 5.06 2.74
N TRP A 120 21.01 4.64 4.01
CA TRP A 120 20.11 5.21 5.01
C TRP A 120 20.42 6.69 5.27
N GLU A 121 21.67 7.05 5.51
CA GLU A 121 22.11 8.45 5.70
C GLU A 121 21.72 9.31 4.49
N LYS A 122 21.93 8.77 3.28
CA LYS A 122 21.50 9.44 2.06
C LYS A 122 19.99 9.62 2.00
N LEU A 123 19.20 8.59 2.34
CA LEU A 123 17.74 8.67 2.36
C LEU A 123 17.26 9.77 3.33
N VAL A 124 17.79 9.79 4.56
CA VAL A 124 17.47 10.83 5.55
C VAL A 124 17.82 12.21 5.01
N SER A 125 18.99 12.36 4.37
CA SER A 125 19.39 13.63 3.73
C SER A 125 18.41 14.06 2.63
N GLN A 126 17.90 13.12 1.81
CA GLN A 126 16.91 13.42 0.77
C GLN A 126 15.53 13.79 1.36
N ILE A 127 15.13 13.19 2.49
CA ILE A 127 13.91 13.59 3.21
C ILE A 127 14.05 15.03 3.76
N ASN A 128 15.18 15.37 4.33
CA ASN A 128 15.47 16.75 4.78
C ASN A 128 15.43 17.74 3.60
N TYR A 129 16.01 17.36 2.46
CA TYR A 129 15.94 18.17 1.25
C TYR A 129 14.49 18.34 0.76
N PHE A 130 13.69 17.26 0.80
CA PHE A 130 12.26 17.32 0.46
C PHE A 130 11.52 18.37 1.30
N HIS A 131 11.72 18.41 2.61
CA HIS A 131 11.07 19.42 3.48
C HIS A 131 11.50 20.83 3.15
N LYS A 132 12.81 21.05 2.95
CA LYS A 132 13.35 22.35 2.55
C LYS A 132 12.71 22.83 1.25
N ARG A 133 12.74 22.00 0.22
CA ARG A 133 12.21 22.34 -1.11
C ARG A 133 10.69 22.50 -1.12
N LYS A 134 9.99 21.66 -0.35
CA LYS A 134 8.54 21.78 -0.17
C LYS A 134 8.16 23.17 0.37
N ALA A 135 8.88 23.66 1.38
CA ALA A 135 8.67 25.00 1.94
C ALA A 135 8.98 26.11 0.92
N GLU A 136 10.11 26.02 0.20
CA GLU A 136 10.52 26.99 -0.81
C GLU A 136 9.51 27.07 -1.98
N LEU A 137 8.95 25.93 -2.40
CA LEU A 137 8.00 25.85 -3.52
C LEU A 137 6.53 26.01 -3.07
N ASN A 138 6.28 26.18 -1.77
CA ASN A 138 4.93 26.19 -1.18
C ASN A 138 4.07 25.01 -1.65
N SER A 139 4.62 23.79 -1.66
CA SER A 139 3.97 22.59 -2.16
C SER A 139 3.09 21.94 -1.08
N ASP A 140 1.90 21.48 -1.47
CA ASP A 140 0.96 20.75 -0.60
C ASP A 140 1.32 19.25 -0.46
N CYS A 141 2.38 18.77 -1.13
CA CYS A 141 2.77 17.38 -1.08
C CYS A 141 3.08 16.94 0.35
N VAL A 142 2.45 15.86 0.82
CA VAL A 142 2.69 15.32 2.17
C VAL A 142 3.69 14.17 2.14
N LEU A 143 4.49 14.06 3.20
CA LEU A 143 5.32 12.89 3.46
C LEU A 143 4.51 11.86 4.24
N ASP A 144 4.41 10.65 3.71
CA ASP A 144 3.77 9.50 4.33
C ASP A 144 4.82 8.40 4.56
N ILE A 145 4.91 7.89 5.77
CA ILE A 145 5.77 6.74 6.09
C ILE A 145 4.92 5.47 6.12
N LYS A 146 5.45 4.39 5.54
CA LYS A 146 4.81 3.07 5.55
C LYS A 146 5.72 2.07 6.21
N THR A 147 5.23 1.47 7.29
CA THR A 147 5.93 0.41 8.03
C THR A 147 5.20 -0.90 7.88
N VAL A 148 5.88 -1.92 7.40
CA VAL A 148 5.39 -3.30 7.48
C VAL A 148 5.65 -3.81 8.89
N VAL A 149 4.58 -4.28 9.54
CA VAL A 149 4.67 -4.88 10.87
C VAL A 149 5.23 -6.29 10.73
N LEU A 150 6.34 -6.55 11.41
CA LEU A 150 7.08 -7.81 11.40
C LEU A 150 7.36 -8.22 12.85
N ASP A 151 7.60 -9.51 13.10
CA ASP A 151 8.10 -9.94 14.43
C ASP A 151 9.44 -9.28 14.77
N LYS A 152 10.27 -9.02 13.76
CA LYS A 152 11.58 -8.36 13.92
C LYS A 152 11.49 -6.93 14.44
N ASN A 153 10.42 -6.18 14.11
CA ASN A 153 10.21 -4.80 14.57
C ASN A 153 9.09 -4.66 15.61
N ALA A 154 8.55 -5.79 16.10
CA ALA A 154 7.39 -5.81 16.99
C ALA A 154 7.58 -4.94 18.25
N LYS A 155 8.80 -4.86 18.80
CA LYS A 155 9.12 -4.09 20.02
C LYS A 155 9.38 -2.61 19.76
N ASP A 156 9.54 -2.22 18.50
CA ASP A 156 10.07 -0.91 18.12
C ASP A 156 9.04 -0.01 17.42
N LEU A 157 7.75 -0.44 17.30
CA LEU A 157 6.77 0.31 16.51
C LEU A 157 6.55 1.74 17.01
N LEU A 158 6.55 1.96 18.35
CA LEU A 158 6.49 3.31 18.92
C LEU A 158 7.75 4.11 18.58
N THR A 159 8.93 3.51 18.69
CA THR A 159 10.21 4.16 18.39
C THR A 159 10.30 4.56 16.92
N ILE A 160 9.89 3.66 16.03
CA ILE A 160 9.80 3.91 14.58
C ILE A 160 8.81 5.05 14.31
N HIS A 161 7.66 5.05 15.00
CA HIS A 161 6.67 6.09 14.85
C HIS A 161 7.19 7.47 15.28
N LYS A 162 7.76 7.57 16.48
CA LYS A 162 8.37 8.79 16.97
C LYS A 162 9.46 9.31 16.03
N TYR A 163 10.36 8.43 15.59
CA TYR A 163 11.40 8.80 14.64
C TYR A 163 10.81 9.32 13.32
N SER A 164 9.78 8.66 12.81
CA SER A 164 9.08 9.09 11.59
C SER A 164 8.47 10.49 11.74
N VAL A 165 7.91 10.81 12.90
CA VAL A 165 7.25 12.10 13.16
C VAL A 165 8.27 13.19 13.51
N GLU A 166 9.11 12.93 14.52
CA GLU A 166 9.97 13.94 15.14
C GLU A 166 11.24 14.21 14.33
N THR A 167 11.78 13.16 13.67
CA THR A 167 13.04 13.28 12.92
C THR A 167 12.80 13.38 11.42
N LEU A 168 11.92 12.55 10.87
CA LEU A 168 11.64 12.57 9.43
C LEU A 168 10.52 13.55 9.03
N GLY A 169 9.79 14.12 9.98
CA GLY A 169 8.73 15.10 9.71
C GLY A 169 7.53 14.52 8.96
N ALA A 170 7.19 13.25 9.18
CA ALA A 170 6.06 12.59 8.52
C ALA A 170 4.73 13.27 8.88
N ASN A 171 3.90 13.52 7.85
CA ASN A 171 2.54 14.00 8.03
C ASN A 171 1.58 12.85 8.34
N THR A 172 1.86 11.67 7.78
CA THR A 172 1.09 10.43 8.02
C THR A 172 2.02 9.25 8.22
N HIS A 173 1.57 8.26 9.01
CA HIS A 173 2.30 7.00 9.20
C HIS A 173 1.32 5.82 9.14
N ALA A 174 1.54 4.91 8.21
CA ALA A 174 0.71 3.72 8.02
C ALA A 174 1.45 2.45 8.43
N PHE A 175 0.90 1.73 9.42
CA PHE A 175 1.34 0.39 9.79
C PHE A 175 0.56 -0.65 8.97
N GLN A 176 1.26 -1.52 8.28
CA GLN A 176 0.68 -2.55 7.44
C GLN A 176 1.08 -3.94 7.96
N PHE A 177 0.11 -4.73 8.40
CA PHE A 177 0.34 -6.15 8.66
C PHE A 177 0.70 -6.89 7.38
N LEU A 178 1.49 -7.96 7.50
CA LEU A 178 1.81 -8.85 6.39
C LEU A 178 0.52 -9.34 5.73
N LYS A 179 0.53 -9.42 4.42
CA LYS A 179 -0.57 -10.00 3.65
C LYS A 179 -0.82 -11.45 4.09
N GLY A 180 -2.09 -11.80 4.21
CA GLY A 180 -2.49 -13.15 4.58
C GLY A 180 -2.69 -14.07 3.39
N SER A 181 -2.61 -13.54 2.17
CA SER A 181 -2.68 -14.30 0.93
C SER A 181 -1.69 -13.74 -0.07
N HIS A 182 -0.97 -14.65 -0.75
CA HIS A 182 -0.05 -14.31 -1.83
C HIS A 182 -0.74 -13.73 -3.07
N LEU A 183 -2.06 -13.91 -3.17
CA LEU A 183 -2.86 -13.36 -4.27
C LEU A 183 -3.06 -11.85 -4.17
N GLN A 184 -2.82 -11.24 -3.00
CA GLN A 184 -3.12 -9.82 -2.79
C GLN A 184 -2.05 -8.93 -3.39
N HIS A 185 -2.43 -8.15 -4.41
CA HIS A 185 -1.57 -7.19 -5.08
C HIS A 185 -0.30 -7.79 -5.70
N SER A 186 -0.26 -9.10 -5.92
CA SER A 186 0.84 -9.79 -6.60
C SER A 186 1.04 -9.22 -8.02
N ASP A 187 2.26 -9.24 -8.51
CA ASP A 187 2.59 -8.96 -9.92
C ASP A 187 2.48 -10.21 -10.82
N LYS A 188 2.15 -11.36 -10.23
CA LYS A 188 1.79 -12.60 -10.93
C LYS A 188 0.28 -12.75 -10.94
N MET A 189 -0.28 -13.01 -12.14
CA MET A 189 -1.72 -13.25 -12.28
C MET A 189 -2.06 -14.71 -11.96
N HIS A 190 -3.20 -14.90 -11.33
CA HIS A 190 -3.74 -16.16 -10.85
C HIS A 190 -5.12 -16.43 -11.47
N ASP A 191 -5.57 -17.68 -11.41
CA ASP A 191 -6.91 -18.03 -11.82
C ASP A 191 -7.95 -17.64 -10.78
N MET A 192 -9.17 -17.29 -11.22
CA MET A 192 -10.25 -16.86 -10.31
C MET A 192 -10.59 -17.93 -9.27
N VAL A 193 -10.46 -19.21 -9.60
CA VAL A 193 -10.71 -20.33 -8.67
C VAL A 193 -9.76 -20.31 -7.47
N GLU A 194 -8.53 -19.82 -7.65
CA GLU A 194 -7.54 -19.75 -6.57
C GLU A 194 -7.95 -18.79 -5.44
N MET A 195 -8.78 -17.79 -5.72
CA MET A 195 -9.25 -16.85 -4.69
C MET A 195 -10.08 -17.51 -3.59
N TYR A 196 -10.60 -18.73 -3.84
CA TYR A 196 -11.36 -19.53 -2.88
C TYR A 196 -10.50 -20.60 -2.19
N ALA A 197 -9.27 -20.80 -2.62
CA ALA A 197 -8.37 -21.76 -2.02
C ALA A 197 -7.97 -21.32 -0.60
N THR A 198 -7.92 -22.27 0.33
CA THR A 198 -7.54 -21.98 1.73
C THR A 198 -6.19 -21.28 1.80
N SER A 199 -6.18 -20.12 2.43
CA SER A 199 -4.99 -19.30 2.61
C SER A 199 -4.46 -19.49 4.04
N HIS A 200 -3.24 -19.98 4.15
CA HIS A 200 -2.52 -20.05 5.43
C HIS A 200 -1.58 -18.85 5.55
N ALA A 201 -2.00 -17.87 6.34
CA ALA A 201 -1.14 -16.75 6.66
C ALA A 201 -0.17 -17.14 7.79
N PRO A 202 1.11 -16.76 7.70
CA PRO A 202 2.01 -16.95 8.84
C PRO A 202 1.51 -16.13 10.03
N THR A 203 1.46 -16.76 11.21
CA THR A 203 1.13 -16.09 12.46
C THR A 203 2.32 -15.26 12.95
N TYR A 204 2.01 -14.18 13.69
CA TYR A 204 3.04 -13.42 14.41
C TYR A 204 3.35 -14.11 15.73
N GLU A 205 4.63 -14.28 16.00
CA GLU A 205 5.16 -14.85 17.26
C GLU A 205 4.95 -13.86 18.42
N HIS A 206 5.12 -12.56 18.12
CA HIS A 206 5.08 -11.47 19.10
C HIS A 206 3.82 -10.60 18.97
N PHE A 207 2.67 -11.22 18.67
CA PHE A 207 1.45 -10.46 18.38
C PHE A 207 0.97 -9.58 19.53
N ASP A 208 1.05 -10.07 20.78
CA ASP A 208 0.68 -9.28 21.96
C ASP A 208 1.58 -8.06 22.12
N VAL A 209 2.87 -8.20 21.86
CA VAL A 209 3.83 -7.09 21.88
C VAL A 209 3.50 -6.06 20.78
N ILE A 210 3.10 -6.53 19.59
CA ILE A 210 2.65 -5.64 18.51
C ILE A 210 1.45 -4.81 18.96
N LEU A 211 0.44 -5.44 19.60
CA LEU A 211 -0.73 -4.73 20.10
C LEU A 211 -0.38 -3.72 21.21
N GLU A 212 0.50 -4.07 22.13
CA GLU A 212 1.02 -3.15 23.15
C GLU A 212 1.71 -1.95 22.54
N GLN A 213 2.57 -2.16 21.55
CA GLN A 213 3.27 -1.08 20.87
C GLN A 213 2.32 -0.19 20.07
N LEU A 214 1.32 -0.75 19.40
CA LEU A 214 0.28 0.04 18.72
C LEU A 214 -0.55 0.86 19.71
N GLU A 215 -0.82 0.34 20.90
CA GLU A 215 -1.48 1.09 21.98
C GLU A 215 -0.61 2.27 22.43
N LEU A 216 0.69 2.09 22.58
CA LEU A 216 1.62 3.19 22.88
C LEU A 216 1.67 4.22 21.74
N VAL A 217 1.62 3.79 20.48
CA VAL A 217 1.49 4.71 19.33
C VAL A 217 0.18 5.50 19.42
N ARG A 218 -0.94 4.85 19.73
CA ARG A 218 -2.23 5.52 19.92
C ARG A 218 -2.16 6.59 21.01
N GLN A 219 -1.57 6.25 22.17
CA GLN A 219 -1.39 7.21 23.29
C GLN A 219 -0.52 8.40 22.88
N TYR A 220 0.59 8.16 22.18
CA TYR A 220 1.45 9.22 21.65
C TYR A 220 0.68 10.15 20.69
N ASN A 221 -0.16 9.57 19.83
CA ASN A 221 -0.92 10.34 18.84
C ASN A 221 -2.00 11.26 19.44
N GLN A 222 -2.40 11.08 20.71
CA GLN A 222 -3.31 12.03 21.35
C GLN A 222 -2.72 13.46 21.40
N HIS A 223 -1.39 13.57 21.28
CA HIS A 223 -0.65 14.82 21.39
C HIS A 223 0.22 15.10 20.15
N SER A 224 0.10 14.29 19.10
CA SER A 224 0.89 14.39 17.87
C SER A 224 0.05 14.94 16.71
N PRO A 225 0.60 15.80 15.86
CA PRO A 225 -0.08 16.25 14.65
C PRO A 225 -0.08 15.21 13.52
N CYS A 226 0.61 14.08 13.69
CA CYS A 226 0.71 13.02 12.68
C CYS A 226 -0.53 12.12 12.71
N ASN A 227 -1.14 11.88 11.54
CA ASN A 227 -2.19 10.90 11.41
C ASN A 227 -1.61 9.50 11.22
N ALA A 228 -1.84 8.61 12.20
CA ALA A 228 -1.39 7.23 12.12
C ALA A 228 -2.54 6.28 11.75
N PHE A 229 -2.22 5.27 10.94
CA PHE A 229 -3.18 4.27 10.45
C PHE A 229 -2.63 2.87 10.64
N VAL A 230 -3.54 1.90 10.79
CA VAL A 230 -3.19 0.48 10.77
C VAL A 230 -4.05 -0.26 9.74
N HIS A 231 -3.43 -1.14 8.97
CA HIS A 231 -4.08 -1.95 7.95
C HIS A 231 -3.82 -3.44 8.15
N PRO A 232 -4.86 -4.30 8.23
CA PRO A 232 -6.28 -3.95 8.22
C PRO A 232 -6.66 -3.05 9.40
N LYS A 233 -7.74 -2.27 9.25
CA LYS A 233 -8.17 -1.32 10.30
C LYS A 233 -8.74 -2.09 11.49
N ILE A 234 -7.86 -2.43 12.43
CA ILE A 234 -8.21 -3.11 13.69
C ILE A 234 -8.58 -2.11 14.79
N CYS A 235 -8.11 -0.87 14.67
CA CYS A 235 -8.36 0.21 15.62
C CYS A 235 -8.21 1.55 14.91
N ASP A 236 -8.53 2.62 15.62
CA ASP A 236 -8.23 3.98 15.25
C ASP A 236 -7.10 4.51 16.15
N LEU A 237 -5.91 4.69 15.58
CA LEU A 237 -4.74 5.17 16.31
C LEU A 237 -4.84 6.64 16.74
N SER A 238 -5.90 7.34 16.32
CA SER A 238 -6.22 8.72 16.75
C SER A 238 -7.37 8.76 17.75
N SER A 239 -8.03 7.61 18.03
CA SER A 239 -9.12 7.53 18.99
C SER A 239 -8.64 7.60 20.43
N ALA A 240 -9.51 8.08 21.34
CA ALA A 240 -9.31 7.96 22.78
C ALA A 240 -9.51 6.52 23.28
N ASP A 241 -10.26 5.69 22.53
CA ASP A 241 -10.57 4.32 22.92
C ASP A 241 -9.37 3.40 22.82
N PRO A 242 -9.11 2.52 23.80
CA PRO A 242 -8.04 1.54 23.76
C PRO A 242 -8.15 0.58 22.57
N ILE A 243 -7.01 0.06 22.12
CA ILE A 243 -6.98 -0.93 21.04
C ILE A 243 -7.65 -2.24 21.50
N PRO A 244 -8.68 -2.72 20.78
CA PRO A 244 -9.30 -4.00 21.10
C PRO A 244 -8.34 -5.17 20.79
N LYS A 245 -8.42 -6.26 21.56
CA LYS A 245 -7.78 -7.53 21.13
C LYS A 245 -8.52 -8.07 19.91
N VAL A 246 -7.76 -8.29 18.84
CA VAL A 246 -8.31 -8.72 17.57
C VAL A 246 -7.65 -10.05 17.16
N SER A 247 -8.20 -11.14 17.67
CA SER A 247 -7.67 -12.49 17.44
C SER A 247 -7.62 -12.87 15.96
N TYR A 248 -8.51 -12.33 15.12
CA TYR A 248 -8.58 -12.68 13.71
C TYR A 248 -7.36 -12.27 12.87
N ILE A 249 -6.58 -11.27 13.31
CA ILE A 249 -5.37 -10.84 12.61
C ILE A 249 -4.26 -11.87 12.75
N ASN A 250 -4.19 -12.56 13.88
CA ASN A 250 -3.17 -13.58 14.16
C ASN A 250 -3.74 -15.00 14.14
N SER A 251 -4.84 -15.21 13.47
CA SER A 251 -5.46 -16.53 13.34
C SER A 251 -4.86 -17.29 12.15
N GLU A 252 -4.49 -18.54 12.36
CA GLU A 252 -4.09 -19.46 11.29
C GLU A 252 -5.20 -19.69 10.27
N ARG A 253 -6.46 -19.59 10.72
CA ARG A 253 -7.64 -19.84 9.91
C ARG A 253 -8.45 -18.58 9.69
N PHE A 254 -8.49 -18.13 8.45
CA PHE A 254 -9.41 -17.09 8.01
C PHE A 254 -10.82 -17.66 7.84
N ARG A 255 -11.83 -16.93 8.30
CA ARG A 255 -13.25 -17.31 8.15
C ARG A 255 -13.99 -16.17 7.43
N PRO A 256 -14.10 -16.22 6.09
CA PRO A 256 -14.68 -15.15 5.29
C PRO A 256 -16.04 -14.63 5.78
N LYS A 257 -16.92 -15.53 6.28
CA LYS A 257 -18.26 -15.21 6.80
C LYS A 257 -18.26 -14.33 8.06
N ASP A 258 -17.14 -14.25 8.77
CA ASP A 258 -17.01 -13.42 9.98
C ASP A 258 -16.81 -11.94 9.63
N PHE A 259 -16.73 -11.61 8.35
CA PHE A 259 -16.47 -10.26 7.84
C PHE A 259 -17.63 -9.74 6.98
N GLN A 260 -17.69 -8.42 6.87
CA GLN A 260 -18.62 -7.73 5.98
C GLN A 260 -18.24 -7.96 4.53
N ALA A 261 -19.22 -7.96 3.63
CA ALA A 261 -19.00 -7.90 2.19
C ALA A 261 -18.15 -6.67 1.81
N CYS A 262 -17.30 -6.82 0.80
CA CYS A 262 -16.36 -5.78 0.41
C CYS A 262 -16.81 -5.07 -0.87
N LYS A 263 -16.81 -3.73 -0.84
CA LYS A 263 -17.08 -2.90 -2.03
C LYS A 263 -15.81 -2.21 -2.59
N PHE A 264 -14.63 -2.59 -2.10
CA PHE A 264 -13.38 -1.97 -2.55
C PHE A 264 -13.12 -2.11 -4.07
N PRO A 265 -13.44 -3.24 -4.73
CA PRO A 265 -13.26 -3.38 -6.18
C PRO A 265 -14.01 -2.36 -7.05
N TRP A 266 -15.07 -1.73 -6.51
CA TRP A 266 -15.77 -0.65 -7.21
C TRP A 266 -14.99 0.67 -7.23
N SER A 267 -14.05 0.84 -6.30
CA SER A 267 -13.35 2.11 -6.08
C SER A 267 -11.89 2.11 -6.48
N SER A 268 -11.27 0.94 -6.63
CA SER A 268 -9.82 0.84 -6.88
C SER A 268 -9.48 -0.35 -7.78
N VAL A 269 -8.59 -0.12 -8.73
CA VAL A 269 -8.00 -1.15 -9.59
C VAL A 269 -6.49 -0.97 -9.70
N HIS A 270 -5.82 -2.06 -10.04
CA HIS A 270 -4.39 -2.11 -10.34
C HIS A 270 -4.21 -2.40 -11.83
N ILE A 271 -3.21 -1.80 -12.41
CA ILE A 271 -2.72 -2.16 -13.74
C ILE A 271 -1.29 -2.63 -13.53
N ASN A 272 -1.08 -3.89 -13.87
CA ASN A 272 0.18 -4.57 -13.68
C ASN A 272 1.22 -4.18 -14.73
N VAL A 273 2.47 -4.52 -14.48
CA VAL A 273 3.61 -4.26 -15.37
C VAL A 273 3.42 -4.81 -16.79
N ASP A 274 2.65 -5.89 -16.95
CA ASP A 274 2.32 -6.53 -18.24
C ASP A 274 1.01 -6.03 -18.87
N GLY A 275 0.34 -5.07 -18.25
CA GLY A 275 -0.92 -4.50 -18.69
C GLY A 275 -2.17 -5.24 -18.20
N ASN A 276 -2.04 -6.31 -17.41
CA ASN A 276 -3.19 -6.95 -16.80
C ASN A 276 -3.84 -6.01 -15.77
N LEU A 277 -5.14 -5.80 -15.92
CA LEU A 277 -5.94 -5.06 -14.94
C LEU A 277 -6.55 -6.04 -13.94
N PHE A 278 -6.42 -5.74 -12.65
CA PHE A 278 -7.01 -6.51 -11.56
C PHE A 278 -7.47 -5.61 -10.40
N PRO A 279 -8.49 -6.01 -9.61
CA PRO A 279 -8.99 -5.15 -8.55
C PRO A 279 -8.09 -5.12 -7.30
N CYS A 280 -7.95 -6.24 -6.58
CA CYS A 280 -7.17 -6.34 -5.34
C CYS A 280 -6.52 -7.72 -5.16
N ILE A 281 -7.23 -8.79 -5.54
CA ILE A 281 -6.68 -10.12 -5.75
C ILE A 281 -6.16 -10.15 -7.18
N ALA A 282 -4.96 -10.66 -7.38
CA ALA A 282 -4.27 -10.65 -8.66
C ALA A 282 -4.83 -11.68 -9.64
N VAL A 283 -6.12 -11.52 -9.97
CA VAL A 283 -6.86 -12.22 -11.03
C VAL A 283 -7.09 -11.23 -12.15
N SER A 284 -6.59 -11.54 -13.34
CA SER A 284 -6.71 -10.64 -14.49
C SER A 284 -8.17 -10.50 -14.93
N MET A 285 -8.65 -9.27 -15.04
CA MET A 285 -9.96 -8.93 -15.61
C MET A 285 -9.89 -8.63 -17.11
N GLY A 286 -8.68 -8.55 -17.66
CA GLY A 286 -8.37 -8.19 -19.03
C GLY A 286 -7.06 -7.43 -19.11
N ASN A 287 -6.57 -7.18 -20.33
CA ASN A 287 -5.28 -6.52 -20.55
C ASN A 287 -5.47 -5.21 -21.31
N VAL A 288 -5.00 -4.10 -20.71
CA VAL A 288 -5.14 -2.74 -21.24
C VAL A 288 -4.35 -2.47 -22.54
N LYS A 289 -3.42 -3.35 -22.90
CA LYS A 289 -2.72 -3.26 -24.21
C LYS A 289 -3.63 -3.62 -25.38
N ASN A 290 -4.67 -4.44 -25.13
CA ASN A 290 -5.52 -5.02 -26.19
C ASN A 290 -6.98 -4.59 -26.08
N THR A 291 -7.42 -4.11 -24.92
CA THR A 291 -8.83 -3.80 -24.62
C THR A 291 -8.92 -2.44 -23.92
N ALA A 292 -9.93 -1.65 -24.27
CA ALA A 292 -10.14 -0.35 -23.63
C ALA A 292 -10.41 -0.51 -22.13
N LEU A 293 -9.91 0.44 -21.35
CA LEU A 293 -10.00 0.41 -19.89
C LEU A 293 -11.45 0.28 -19.39
N GLU A 294 -12.38 0.99 -20.01
CA GLU A 294 -13.80 0.96 -19.67
C GLU A 294 -14.43 -0.41 -19.96
N ASP A 295 -14.10 -1.02 -21.11
CA ASP A 295 -14.62 -2.33 -21.48
C ASP A 295 -14.19 -3.43 -20.50
N ILE A 296 -12.95 -3.36 -20.00
CA ILE A 296 -12.47 -4.30 -18.97
C ILE A 296 -13.25 -4.10 -17.66
N ILE A 297 -13.42 -2.86 -17.23
CA ILE A 297 -14.03 -2.53 -15.92
C ILE A 297 -15.54 -2.81 -15.91
N THR A 298 -16.21 -2.71 -17.04
CA THR A 298 -17.63 -2.99 -17.21
C THR A 298 -17.90 -4.42 -17.72
N GLY A 299 -16.84 -5.15 -18.07
CA GLY A 299 -16.91 -6.50 -18.62
C GLY A 299 -17.46 -7.53 -17.64
N GLU A 300 -17.86 -8.67 -18.20
CA GLU A 300 -18.52 -9.77 -17.49
C GLU A 300 -17.64 -10.30 -16.35
N LEU A 301 -16.37 -10.59 -16.61
CA LEU A 301 -15.44 -11.15 -15.62
C LEU A 301 -15.26 -10.25 -14.41
N PHE A 302 -15.15 -8.90 -14.62
CA PHE A 302 -15.03 -7.97 -13.52
C PHE A 302 -16.35 -7.82 -12.75
N THR A 303 -17.48 -7.92 -13.44
CA THR A 303 -18.81 -7.95 -12.82
C THR A 303 -18.97 -9.18 -11.94
N GLU A 304 -18.62 -10.36 -12.43
CA GLU A 304 -18.63 -11.62 -11.69
C GLU A 304 -17.75 -11.55 -10.43
N PHE A 305 -16.53 -11.02 -10.55
CA PHE A 305 -15.64 -10.80 -9.41
C PHE A 305 -16.27 -9.88 -8.35
N LYS A 306 -16.85 -8.74 -8.77
CA LYS A 306 -17.56 -7.83 -7.87
C LYS A 306 -18.74 -8.49 -7.19
N ASP A 307 -19.53 -9.25 -7.91
CA ASP A 307 -20.70 -9.95 -7.40
C ASP A 307 -20.31 -10.99 -6.34
N ALA A 308 -19.23 -11.72 -6.55
CA ALA A 308 -18.70 -12.66 -5.56
C ALA A 308 -18.40 -11.95 -4.23
N LEU A 309 -17.63 -10.84 -4.26
CA LEU A 309 -17.25 -10.10 -3.06
C LEU A 309 -18.39 -9.26 -2.44
N SER A 310 -19.44 -8.96 -3.19
CA SER A 310 -20.65 -8.28 -2.68
C SER A 310 -21.49 -9.15 -1.75
N LYS A 311 -21.37 -10.46 -1.86
CA LYS A 311 -22.08 -11.46 -1.06
C LYS A 311 -21.32 -11.81 0.22
N HIS A 312 -20.05 -12.11 0.09
CA HIS A 312 -19.15 -12.46 1.20
C HIS A 312 -17.69 -12.30 0.75
N LEU A 313 -16.77 -12.25 1.73
CA LEU A 313 -15.34 -12.33 1.44
C LEU A 313 -14.98 -13.76 0.98
N VAL A 314 -13.79 -13.88 0.38
CA VAL A 314 -13.18 -15.13 -0.04
C VAL A 314 -11.86 -15.36 0.70
N GLU A 315 -11.31 -16.57 0.64
CA GLU A 315 -10.07 -16.93 1.34
C GLU A 315 -8.90 -16.01 0.95
N GLY A 316 -8.82 -15.59 -0.30
CA GLY A 316 -7.84 -14.61 -0.79
C GLY A 316 -7.90 -13.24 -0.11
N CYS A 317 -8.96 -12.93 0.66
CA CYS A 317 -9.09 -11.69 1.42
C CYS A 317 -8.38 -11.71 2.79
N ASN A 318 -7.76 -12.82 3.20
CA ASN A 318 -7.11 -12.94 4.50
C ASN A 318 -6.12 -11.80 4.76
N ARG A 319 -6.24 -11.10 5.90
CA ARG A 319 -5.45 -9.90 6.28
C ARG A 319 -5.39 -8.80 5.20
N CYS A 320 -6.37 -8.73 4.32
CA CYS A 320 -6.46 -7.60 3.41
C CYS A 320 -6.67 -6.30 4.21
N GLY A 321 -5.99 -5.23 3.82
CA GLY A 321 -6.09 -3.93 4.50
C GLY A 321 -7.50 -3.33 4.56
N TRP A 322 -8.45 -3.85 3.79
CA TRP A 322 -9.81 -3.33 3.64
C TRP A 322 -10.88 -4.19 4.30
N ILE A 323 -10.54 -5.34 4.89
CA ILE A 323 -11.51 -6.20 5.58
C ILE A 323 -12.07 -5.49 6.82
N ARG A 324 -13.33 -5.73 7.09
CA ARG A 324 -14.02 -5.21 8.26
C ARG A 324 -14.76 -6.35 8.96
N PRO A 325 -14.54 -6.58 10.25
CA PRO A 325 -15.30 -7.57 11.01
C PRO A 325 -16.80 -7.31 10.92
N ASN A 326 -17.59 -8.36 10.97
CA ASN A 326 -19.03 -8.23 11.07
C ASN A 326 -19.37 -7.80 12.50
N PRO A 327 -20.02 -6.63 12.70
CA PRO A 327 -20.32 -6.11 14.05
C PRO A 327 -21.29 -6.99 14.86
N LYS A 328 -22.00 -7.92 14.20
CA LYS A 328 -22.91 -8.87 14.87
C LYS A 328 -22.17 -10.08 15.45
N LEU A 329 -20.90 -10.28 15.09
CA LEU A 329 -20.06 -11.35 15.61
C LEU A 329 -19.08 -10.71 16.58
N ASN A 330 -19.05 -11.18 17.83
CA ASN A 330 -18.02 -10.82 18.81
C ASN A 330 -16.67 -11.44 18.41
N ILE A 331 -16.08 -10.96 17.31
CA ILE A 331 -14.71 -11.32 16.89
C ILE A 331 -13.69 -10.51 17.72
N ILE A 332 -14.18 -9.51 18.43
CA ILE A 332 -13.40 -8.66 19.34
C ILE A 332 -13.56 -9.26 20.74
N ASP A 333 -12.55 -9.96 21.20
CA ASP A 333 -12.47 -10.32 22.62
C ASP A 333 -12.20 -9.05 23.40
N SER A 334 -13.20 -8.59 24.18
CA SER A 334 -12.99 -7.50 25.11
C SER A 334 -12.01 -7.98 26.19
N ILE A 335 -10.80 -7.42 26.19
CA ILE A 335 -9.92 -7.60 27.35
C ILE A 335 -10.39 -6.67 28.44
N THR A 336 -10.87 -7.25 29.51
CA THR A 336 -10.85 -6.62 30.81
C THR A 336 -9.39 -6.61 31.28
N LEU A 337 -8.72 -5.46 31.16
CA LEU A 337 -7.49 -5.24 31.88
C LEU A 337 -7.80 -5.41 33.38
N LYS A 338 -7.24 -6.45 33.99
CA LYS A 338 -7.15 -6.57 35.45
C LYS A 338 -5.98 -5.76 35.96
#